data_7762a08362173a4e49a1a5e346f2277a
#
_entry.id   7762a08362173a4e49a1a5e346f2277a
#
_cell.length_a   1.000
_cell.length_b   1.000
_cell.length_c   1.000
_cell.angle_alpha   90.00
_cell.angle_beta   90.00
_cell.angle_gamma   90.00
#
_symmetry.space_group_name_H-M   'P 1'
#
loop_
_entity.id
_entity.type
_entity.pdbx_description
1 polymer ?
#
loop_
_entity_poly.entity_id
_entity_poly.type
_entity_poly.pdbx_seq_one_letter_code
_entity_poly.pdbx_strand_id
1 'polypeptide(L)'
;DVNGVPILYVNPNYLGIIPIIDAEGGTVNISEDETDIIILSPLEASQDSKIMAFFRERRNEMLKLERQYAVPQNTHSEGIQIIHIKPSQKLFTFQPDTEYCENAIVCVLTEKNSLITERVCITGNGVLDPLKIYIGSGSDEYKLNISKKLAELGLDDNIQSIVSLRQSINALRRELRSRMTALGIVI
;
A
#
# COMPACT_ATOMS: atom_id res chain seq x y z
N ASP A 1 5.66 12.61 1.58
CA ASP A 1 5.69 12.98 0.16
C ASP A 1 7.09 13.38 -0.27
N VAL A 2 7.36 13.31 -1.56
CA VAL A 2 8.59 13.81 -2.18
C VAL A 2 8.21 14.98 -3.07
N ASN A 3 8.63 16.18 -2.73
CA ASN A 3 8.27 17.41 -3.45
C ASN A 3 6.75 17.63 -3.63
N GLY A 4 5.95 17.26 -2.65
CA GLY A 4 4.49 17.32 -2.73
C GLY A 4 3.83 16.15 -3.48
N VAL A 5 4.62 15.22 -4.02
CA VAL A 5 4.12 14.02 -4.66
C VAL A 5 3.84 12.95 -3.61
N PRO A 6 2.63 12.38 -3.55
CA PRO A 6 2.29 11.36 -2.57
C PRO A 6 3.07 10.07 -2.79
N ILE A 7 3.28 9.31 -1.72
CA ILE A 7 3.93 8.00 -1.76
C ILE A 7 2.89 6.93 -1.40
N LEU A 8 2.81 5.92 -2.24
CA LEU A 8 2.00 4.72 -2.01
C LEU A 8 2.94 3.53 -1.75
N TYR A 9 2.81 2.90 -0.59
CA TYR A 9 3.54 1.68 -0.26
C TYR A 9 2.70 0.47 -0.63
N VAL A 10 3.28 -0.44 -1.39
CA VAL A 10 2.58 -1.64 -1.89
C VAL A 10 3.49 -2.87 -1.79
N ASN A 11 2.90 -4.04 -1.84
CA ASN A 11 3.63 -5.28 -2.08
C ASN A 11 3.49 -5.72 -3.55
N PRO A 12 4.26 -6.71 -4.03
CA PRO A 12 4.16 -7.20 -5.42
C PRO A 12 2.76 -7.66 -5.82
N ASN A 13 1.96 -8.20 -4.89
CA ASN A 13 0.58 -8.63 -5.17
C ASN A 13 -0.33 -7.48 -5.64
N TYR A 14 -0.05 -6.25 -5.18
CA TYR A 14 -0.75 -5.06 -5.65
C TYR A 14 -0.61 -4.90 -7.17
N LEU A 15 0.60 -5.09 -7.71
CA LEU A 15 0.89 -4.94 -9.14
C LEU A 15 0.15 -5.97 -10.00
N GLY A 16 -0.13 -7.15 -9.44
CA GLY A 16 -0.95 -8.18 -10.09
C GLY A 16 -2.43 -7.83 -10.17
N ILE A 17 -2.91 -6.93 -9.28
CA ILE A 17 -4.31 -6.48 -9.22
C ILE A 17 -4.50 -5.16 -9.98
N ILE A 18 -3.57 -4.24 -9.79
CA ILE A 18 -3.56 -2.89 -10.38
C ILE A 18 -2.31 -2.79 -11.27
N PRO A 19 -2.42 -3.11 -12.56
CA PRO A 19 -1.28 -3.03 -13.47
C PRO A 19 -0.74 -1.60 -13.56
N ILE A 20 0.56 -1.44 -13.35
CA ILE A 20 1.26 -0.18 -13.54
C ILE A 20 2.08 -0.28 -14.83
N ILE A 21 1.98 0.74 -15.66
CA ILE A 21 2.65 0.78 -16.97
C ILE A 21 3.93 1.60 -16.85
N ASP A 22 5.06 1.02 -17.26
CA ASP A 22 6.34 1.70 -17.31
C ASP A 22 6.40 2.76 -18.41
N ALA A 23 7.47 3.53 -18.45
CA ALA A 23 7.66 4.60 -19.43
C ALA A 23 7.71 4.07 -20.88
N GLU A 24 8.09 2.82 -21.09
CA GLU A 24 8.22 2.16 -22.40
C GLU A 24 6.90 1.54 -22.87
N GLY A 25 5.91 1.41 -21.97
CA GLY A 25 4.59 0.84 -22.25
C GLY A 25 4.43 -0.61 -21.84
N GLY A 26 5.41 -1.18 -21.15
CA GLY A 26 5.35 -2.49 -20.53
C GLY A 26 4.60 -2.47 -19.20
N THR A 27 4.14 -3.61 -18.74
CA THR A 27 3.59 -3.76 -17.38
C THR A 27 4.71 -4.06 -16.40
N VAL A 28 4.78 -3.28 -15.32
CA VAL A 28 5.76 -3.50 -14.25
C VAL A 28 5.42 -4.78 -13.49
N ASN A 29 6.40 -5.67 -13.38
CA ASN A 29 6.31 -6.90 -12.59
C ASN A 29 7.54 -6.97 -11.68
N ILE A 30 7.30 -7.14 -10.38
CA ILE A 30 8.35 -7.23 -9.35
C ILE A 30 8.21 -8.57 -8.66
N SER A 31 9.33 -9.28 -8.51
CA SER A 31 9.37 -10.55 -7.78
C SER A 31 9.14 -10.34 -6.29
N GLU A 32 8.47 -11.30 -5.63
CA GLU A 32 8.40 -11.35 -4.16
C GLU A 32 9.76 -11.58 -3.51
N ASP A 33 10.71 -12.12 -4.29
CA ASP A 33 12.09 -12.36 -3.87
C ASP A 33 13.03 -11.16 -4.08
N GLU A 34 12.50 -10.02 -4.55
CA GLU A 34 13.30 -8.82 -4.78
C GLU A 34 13.91 -8.30 -3.47
N THR A 35 15.23 -8.09 -3.50
CA THR A 35 16.01 -7.64 -2.34
C THR A 35 16.26 -6.14 -2.32
N ASP A 36 16.25 -5.49 -3.47
CA ASP A 36 16.36 -4.04 -3.57
C ASP A 36 15.00 -3.36 -3.40
N ILE A 37 14.98 -2.16 -2.84
CA ILE A 37 13.77 -1.37 -2.80
C ILE A 37 13.49 -0.84 -4.21
N ILE A 38 12.33 -1.18 -4.74
CA ILE A 38 11.89 -0.72 -6.06
C ILE A 38 10.98 0.49 -5.89
N ILE A 39 11.36 1.58 -6.53
CA ILE A 39 10.59 2.82 -6.57
C ILE A 39 10.06 3.02 -7.99
N LEU A 40 8.74 3.01 -8.14
CA LEU A 40 8.09 3.34 -9.40
C LEU A 40 7.80 4.83 -9.40
N SER A 41 8.43 5.58 -10.29
CA SER A 41 8.37 7.05 -10.31
C SER A 41 7.68 7.56 -11.57
N PRO A 42 6.62 8.38 -11.44
CA PRO A 42 6.04 9.12 -12.56
C PRO A 42 6.82 10.40 -12.90
N LEU A 43 7.88 10.69 -12.13
CA LEU A 43 8.69 11.89 -12.29
C LEU A 43 9.82 11.66 -13.30
N GLU A 44 10.37 12.75 -13.82
CA GLU A 44 11.50 12.70 -14.72
C GLU A 44 12.80 12.25 -14.02
N ALA A 45 13.73 11.66 -14.75
CA ALA A 45 15.01 11.19 -14.26
C ALA A 45 15.85 12.28 -13.56
N SER A 46 15.62 13.56 -13.87
CA SER A 46 16.22 14.69 -13.17
C SER A 46 15.89 14.76 -11.67
N GLN A 47 14.85 14.06 -11.22
CA GLN A 47 14.42 14.00 -9.82
C GLN A 47 14.96 12.75 -9.07
N ASP A 48 15.58 11.80 -9.77
CA ASP A 48 16.01 10.52 -9.19
C ASP A 48 16.92 10.67 -7.98
N SER A 49 17.89 11.57 -8.06
CA SER A 49 18.81 11.83 -6.95
C SER A 49 18.09 12.30 -5.67
N LYS A 50 17.03 13.09 -5.82
CA LYS A 50 16.20 13.54 -4.68
C LYS A 50 15.33 12.42 -4.14
N ILE A 51 14.74 11.61 -5.03
CA ILE A 51 13.95 10.46 -4.65
C ILE A 51 14.82 9.47 -3.87
N MET A 52 15.99 9.11 -4.41
CA MET A 52 16.93 8.22 -3.75
C MET A 52 17.40 8.74 -2.38
N ALA A 53 17.71 10.05 -2.30
CA ALA A 53 18.11 10.67 -1.04
C ALA A 53 17.00 10.56 0.01
N PHE A 54 15.76 10.87 -0.36
CA PHE A 54 14.61 10.76 0.53
C PHE A 54 14.42 9.32 1.07
N PHE A 55 14.43 8.31 0.20
CA PHE A 55 14.23 6.93 0.65
C PHE A 55 15.40 6.41 1.48
N ARG A 56 16.64 6.79 1.17
CA ARG A 56 17.82 6.45 1.99
C ARG A 56 17.75 7.09 3.38
N GLU A 57 17.40 8.36 3.47
CA GLU A 57 17.24 9.07 4.75
C GLU A 57 16.15 8.42 5.60
N ARG A 58 14.97 8.20 5.01
CA ARG A 58 13.86 7.54 5.69
C ARG A 58 14.25 6.14 6.18
N ARG A 59 14.93 5.34 5.36
CA ARG A 59 15.37 4.00 5.74
C ARG A 59 16.39 4.05 6.87
N ASN A 60 17.33 4.99 6.84
CA ASN A 60 18.28 5.18 7.93
C ASN A 60 17.59 5.52 9.26
N GLU A 61 16.53 6.31 9.23
CA GLU A 61 15.72 6.61 10.42
C GLU A 61 15.02 5.37 10.95
N MET A 62 14.41 4.57 10.09
CA MET A 62 13.77 3.31 10.49
C MET A 62 14.78 2.31 11.06
N LEU A 63 15.95 2.17 10.46
CA LEU A 63 17.04 1.34 10.98
C LEU A 63 17.52 1.81 12.38
N LYS A 64 17.58 3.11 12.63
CA LYS A 64 17.87 3.64 13.97
C LYS A 64 16.82 3.22 14.98
N LEU A 65 15.54 3.29 14.61
CA LEU A 65 14.43 2.85 15.46
C LEU A 65 14.51 1.34 15.75
N GLU A 66 14.74 0.51 14.74
CA GLU A 66 14.88 -0.94 14.92
C GLU A 66 16.03 -1.29 15.87
N ARG A 67 17.17 -0.60 15.75
CA ARG A 67 18.31 -0.76 16.68
C ARG A 67 17.95 -0.34 18.09
N GLN A 68 17.24 0.76 18.25
CA GLN A 68 16.82 1.27 19.57
C GLN A 68 15.90 0.28 20.29
N TYR A 69 15.03 -0.41 19.55
CA TYR A 69 14.08 -1.38 20.12
C TYR A 69 14.58 -2.83 20.07
N ALA A 70 15.87 -3.04 19.78
CA ALA A 70 16.49 -4.37 19.67
C ALA A 70 15.73 -5.33 18.75
N VAL A 71 15.15 -4.79 17.67
CA VAL A 71 14.48 -5.59 16.64
C VAL A 71 15.52 -6.45 15.92
N PRO A 72 15.28 -7.76 15.74
CA PRO A 72 16.21 -8.62 15.00
C PRO A 72 16.44 -8.04 13.60
N GLN A 73 17.69 -7.74 13.28
CA GLN A 73 18.05 -7.23 11.97
C GLN A 73 18.26 -8.38 11.00
N ASN A 74 17.45 -8.46 9.99
CA ASN A 74 17.75 -9.24 8.81
C ASN A 74 18.77 -8.47 7.95
N THR A 75 19.64 -9.19 7.25
CA THR A 75 20.51 -8.58 6.24
C THR A 75 19.65 -8.14 5.06
N HIS A 76 19.32 -6.86 5.00
CA HIS A 76 18.61 -6.29 3.86
C HIS A 76 19.61 -5.67 2.89
N SER A 77 19.32 -5.76 1.61
CA SER A 77 20.05 -4.98 0.61
C SER A 77 19.87 -3.48 0.88
N GLU A 78 20.92 -2.71 0.65
CA GLU A 78 20.88 -1.25 0.66
C GLU A 78 20.54 -0.69 -0.73
N GLY A 79 20.27 -1.57 -1.70
CA GLY A 79 19.96 -1.20 -3.08
C GLY A 79 18.60 -0.50 -3.16
N ILE A 80 18.57 0.59 -3.93
CA ILE A 80 17.33 1.28 -4.34
C ILE A 80 17.38 1.41 -5.85
N GLN A 81 16.38 0.88 -6.52
CA GLN A 81 16.21 0.98 -7.97
C GLN A 81 15.00 1.85 -8.28
N ILE A 82 15.13 2.73 -9.27
CA ILE A 82 14.03 3.56 -9.77
C ILE A 82 13.62 3.03 -11.14
N ILE A 83 12.34 2.75 -11.29
CA ILE A 83 11.70 2.42 -12.57
C ILE A 83 10.76 3.57 -12.90
N HIS A 84 10.97 4.19 -14.05
CA HIS A 84 10.08 5.25 -14.52
C HIS A 84 8.78 4.66 -15.04
N ILE A 85 7.67 5.25 -14.63
CA ILE A 85 6.33 4.84 -15.05
C ILE A 85 5.63 5.97 -15.79
N LYS A 86 4.66 5.64 -16.62
CA LYS A 86 3.84 6.66 -17.29
C LYS A 86 3.16 7.56 -16.26
N PRO A 87 3.17 8.87 -16.43
CA PRO A 87 2.47 9.78 -15.55
C PRO A 87 0.94 9.63 -15.68
N SER A 88 0.21 10.22 -14.75
CA SER A 88 -1.26 10.30 -14.73
C SER A 88 -1.98 8.95 -14.66
N GLN A 89 -1.31 7.90 -14.21
CA GLN A 89 -1.97 6.63 -13.90
C GLN A 89 -2.75 6.77 -12.59
N LYS A 90 -4.00 6.26 -12.61
CA LYS A 90 -4.87 6.20 -11.43
C LYS A 90 -4.57 4.95 -10.63
N LEU A 91 -3.98 5.12 -9.46
CA LEU A 91 -3.62 4.04 -8.56
C LEU A 91 -4.69 3.91 -7.47
N PHE A 92 -5.29 2.75 -7.36
CA PHE A 92 -6.31 2.49 -6.35
C PHE A 92 -5.68 2.36 -4.97
N THR A 93 -6.14 3.14 -3.99
CA THR A 93 -5.50 3.22 -2.67
C THR A 93 -6.05 2.22 -1.65
N PHE A 94 -7.17 1.56 -1.96
CA PHE A 94 -7.95 0.76 -1.00
C PHE A 94 -8.43 1.57 0.23
N GLN A 95 -8.49 2.90 0.12
CA GLN A 95 -9.02 3.79 1.15
C GLN A 95 -10.44 4.23 0.77
N PRO A 96 -11.40 4.25 1.71
CA PRO A 96 -12.78 4.63 1.41
C PRO A 96 -12.96 6.10 1.01
N ASP A 97 -12.11 6.97 1.56
CA ASP A 97 -12.16 8.43 1.41
C ASP A 97 -11.29 8.94 0.26
N THR A 98 -10.29 8.16 -0.14
CA THR A 98 -9.34 8.50 -1.21
C THR A 98 -9.21 7.30 -2.13
N GLU A 99 -10.20 7.07 -2.98
CA GLU A 99 -10.27 5.86 -3.82
C GLU A 99 -9.09 5.74 -4.78
N TYR A 100 -8.66 6.86 -5.36
CA TYR A 100 -7.55 6.90 -6.32
C TYR A 100 -6.54 7.98 -5.97
N CYS A 101 -5.27 7.68 -6.26
CA CYS A 101 -4.18 8.61 -6.23
C CYS A 101 -3.55 8.71 -7.62
N GLU A 102 -3.39 9.91 -8.13
CA GLU A 102 -2.73 10.17 -9.41
C GLU A 102 -1.29 10.66 -9.18
N ASN A 103 -0.40 10.29 -10.08
CA ASN A 103 1.01 10.72 -10.03
C ASN A 103 1.73 10.37 -8.72
N ALA A 104 1.32 9.30 -8.04
CA ALA A 104 2.03 8.86 -6.83
C ALA A 104 3.35 8.17 -7.19
N ILE A 105 4.35 8.38 -6.34
CA ILE A 105 5.53 7.51 -6.29
C ILE A 105 5.09 6.21 -5.59
N VAL A 106 5.38 5.06 -6.19
CA VAL A 106 5.05 3.77 -5.59
C VAL A 106 6.31 3.09 -5.07
N CYS A 107 6.34 2.81 -3.77
CA CYS A 107 7.40 2.06 -3.14
C CYS A 107 6.97 0.61 -2.99
N VAL A 108 7.66 -0.31 -3.67
CA VAL A 108 7.34 -1.74 -3.64
C VAL A 108 8.17 -2.43 -2.57
N LEU A 109 7.50 -2.92 -1.54
CA LEU A 109 8.10 -3.62 -0.41
C LEU A 109 7.81 -5.12 -0.50
N THR A 110 8.88 -5.91 -0.41
CA THR A 110 8.83 -7.38 -0.29
C THR A 110 9.19 -7.80 1.13
N GLU A 111 9.06 -9.07 1.44
CA GLU A 111 9.58 -9.60 2.71
C GLU A 111 11.10 -9.45 2.82
N LYS A 112 11.81 -9.53 1.68
CA LYS A 112 13.28 -9.52 1.63
C LYS A 112 13.89 -8.12 1.62
N ASN A 113 13.18 -7.11 1.13
CA ASN A 113 13.70 -5.75 1.05
C ASN A 113 13.17 -4.81 2.14
N SER A 114 12.08 -5.18 2.85
CA SER A 114 11.45 -4.30 3.84
C SER A 114 12.03 -4.51 5.24
N LEU A 115 12.26 -3.42 5.96
CA LEU A 115 12.47 -3.43 7.40
C LEU A 115 11.16 -3.81 8.11
N ILE A 116 11.27 -4.33 9.35
CA ILE A 116 10.07 -4.68 10.14
C ILE A 116 9.22 -3.44 10.39
N THR A 117 9.85 -2.31 10.69
CA THR A 117 9.18 -1.02 10.87
C THR A 117 8.54 -0.47 9.59
N GLU A 118 9.05 -0.82 8.41
CA GLU A 118 8.44 -0.42 7.13
C GLU A 118 7.20 -1.24 6.79
N ARG A 119 7.11 -2.48 7.27
CA ARG A 119 5.98 -3.38 6.99
C ARG A 119 4.64 -2.82 7.47
N VAL A 120 4.64 -1.97 8.49
CA VAL A 120 3.44 -1.29 8.97
C VAL A 120 2.77 -0.46 7.87
N CYS A 121 3.53 0.04 6.89
CA CYS A 121 2.98 0.76 5.75
C CYS A 121 2.08 -0.10 4.85
N ILE A 122 2.25 -1.43 4.91
CA ILE A 122 1.42 -2.40 4.16
C ILE A 122 0.44 -3.12 5.06
N THR A 123 0.90 -3.56 6.24
CA THR A 123 0.05 -4.32 7.17
C THR A 123 -0.94 -3.44 7.94
N GLY A 124 -0.73 -2.11 7.89
CA GLY A 124 -1.51 -1.16 8.66
C GLY A 124 -1.13 -1.13 10.14
N ASN A 125 -1.67 -0.18 10.87
CA ASN A 125 -1.39 0.05 12.29
C ASN A 125 -2.66 0.19 13.14
N GLY A 126 -3.73 -0.47 12.79
CA GLY A 126 -4.97 -0.54 13.58
C GLY A 126 -6.20 0.02 12.88
N VAL A 127 -7.11 0.63 13.66
CA VAL A 127 -8.45 1.00 13.18
C VAL A 127 -8.44 2.06 12.08
N LEU A 128 -7.51 3.02 12.17
CA LEU A 128 -7.44 4.13 11.19
C LEU A 128 -6.77 3.72 9.88
N ASP A 129 -5.89 2.73 9.94
CA ASP A 129 -5.23 2.18 8.75
C ASP A 129 -5.15 0.65 8.89
N PRO A 130 -6.25 -0.07 8.61
CA PRO A 130 -6.31 -1.51 8.76
C PRO A 130 -5.55 -2.25 7.66
N LEU A 131 -5.13 -3.48 7.96
CA LEU A 131 -4.62 -4.40 6.95
C LEU A 131 -5.66 -4.61 5.85
N LYS A 132 -5.24 -4.45 4.60
CA LYS A 132 -6.08 -4.60 3.42
C LYS A 132 -5.74 -5.91 2.71
N ILE A 133 -6.71 -6.80 2.59
CA ILE A 133 -6.55 -8.10 1.94
C ILE A 133 -7.45 -8.14 0.70
N TYR A 134 -6.87 -8.41 -0.46
CA TYR A 134 -7.64 -8.66 -1.68
C TYR A 134 -8.14 -10.10 -1.69
N ILE A 135 -9.44 -10.25 -1.90
CA ILE A 135 -10.14 -11.55 -1.86
C ILE A 135 -10.76 -11.94 -3.22
N GLY A 136 -10.43 -11.23 -4.29
CA GLY A 136 -11.02 -11.46 -5.60
C GLY A 136 -12.51 -11.10 -5.67
N SER A 137 -13.23 -11.70 -6.63
CA SER A 137 -14.69 -11.52 -6.81
C SER A 137 -15.51 -12.32 -5.79
N GLY A 138 -15.01 -12.47 -4.58
CA GLY A 138 -15.43 -13.43 -3.59
C GLY A 138 -16.88 -13.36 -3.13
N SER A 139 -17.38 -14.51 -2.82
CA SER A 139 -18.59 -14.80 -2.07
C SER A 139 -18.45 -14.35 -0.59
N ASP A 140 -19.54 -14.33 0.15
CA ASP A 140 -19.53 -14.04 1.60
C ASP A 140 -18.74 -15.07 2.45
N GLU A 141 -18.27 -16.15 1.83
CA GLU A 141 -17.37 -17.14 2.43
C GLU A 141 -16.00 -16.59 2.85
N TYR A 142 -15.59 -15.43 2.29
CA TYR A 142 -14.26 -14.87 2.59
C TYR A 142 -14.03 -14.63 4.09
N LYS A 143 -15.08 -14.17 4.81
CA LYS A 143 -14.96 -13.90 6.25
C LYS A 143 -14.63 -15.17 7.03
N LEU A 144 -15.32 -16.27 6.69
CA LEU A 144 -15.08 -17.56 7.33
C LEU A 144 -13.67 -18.09 7.02
N ASN A 145 -13.24 -17.97 5.77
CA ASN A 145 -11.92 -18.42 5.34
C ASN A 145 -10.80 -17.61 5.98
N ILE A 146 -10.95 -16.27 6.07
CA ILE A 146 -9.97 -15.41 6.74
C ILE A 146 -9.94 -15.72 8.23
N SER A 147 -11.09 -15.80 8.91
CA SER A 147 -11.14 -16.11 10.33
C SER A 147 -10.50 -17.46 10.66
N LYS A 148 -10.76 -18.48 9.83
CA LYS A 148 -10.12 -19.78 9.98
C LYS A 148 -8.61 -19.71 9.83
N LYS A 149 -8.11 -18.95 8.83
CA LYS A 149 -6.67 -18.80 8.60
C LYS A 149 -6.00 -18.01 9.71
N LEU A 150 -6.65 -17.00 10.26
CA LEU A 150 -6.16 -16.24 11.41
C LEU A 150 -6.07 -17.10 12.66
N ALA A 151 -7.09 -17.96 12.91
CA ALA A 151 -7.06 -18.91 14.02
C ALA A 151 -5.92 -19.95 13.86
N GLU A 152 -5.69 -20.46 12.65
CA GLU A 152 -4.56 -21.34 12.35
C GLU A 152 -3.20 -20.70 12.65
N LEU A 153 -3.11 -19.37 12.52
CA LEU A 153 -1.91 -18.58 12.80
C LEU A 153 -1.84 -18.07 14.24
N GLY A 154 -2.86 -18.31 15.08
CA GLY A 154 -2.97 -17.81 16.44
C GLY A 154 -3.12 -16.29 16.51
N LEU A 155 -3.75 -15.67 15.50
CA LEU A 155 -3.93 -14.23 15.38
C LEU A 155 -5.39 -13.78 15.61
N ASP A 156 -6.31 -14.69 15.86
CA ASP A 156 -7.74 -14.43 16.03
C ASP A 156 -8.02 -13.48 17.20
N ASP A 157 -7.34 -13.63 18.32
CA ASP A 157 -7.48 -12.76 19.49
C ASP A 157 -7.01 -11.32 19.24
N ASN A 158 -6.21 -11.10 18.21
CA ASN A 158 -5.68 -9.77 17.86
C ASN A 158 -6.55 -9.01 16.85
N ILE A 159 -7.61 -9.65 16.34
CA ILE A 159 -8.47 -9.07 15.30
C ILE A 159 -9.73 -8.50 15.93
N GLN A 160 -9.88 -7.19 15.88
CA GLN A 160 -11.07 -6.51 16.40
C GLN A 160 -12.27 -6.62 15.45
N SER A 161 -12.04 -6.54 14.15
CA SER A 161 -13.10 -6.62 13.15
C SER A 161 -12.57 -6.95 11.75
N ILE A 162 -13.41 -7.59 10.95
CA ILE A 162 -13.19 -7.80 9.51
C ILE A 162 -14.30 -7.10 8.76
N VAL A 163 -13.94 -6.11 7.95
CA VAL A 163 -14.91 -5.28 7.22
C VAL A 163 -14.65 -5.36 5.73
N SER A 164 -15.71 -5.48 4.93
CA SER A 164 -15.59 -5.40 3.48
C SER A 164 -15.52 -3.94 3.02
N LEU A 165 -14.49 -3.56 2.28
CA LEU A 165 -14.37 -2.24 1.69
C LEU A 165 -15.61 -1.88 0.84
N ARG A 166 -16.13 -2.84 0.05
CA ARG A 166 -17.38 -2.66 -0.72
C ARG A 166 -18.56 -2.30 0.18
N GLN A 167 -18.71 -2.97 1.33
CA GLN A 167 -19.79 -2.68 2.29
C GLN A 167 -19.61 -1.30 2.89
N SER A 168 -18.39 -0.91 3.25
CA SER A 168 -18.07 0.43 3.78
C SER A 168 -18.36 1.52 2.76
N ILE A 169 -17.92 1.38 1.52
CA ILE A 169 -18.22 2.34 0.45
C ILE A 169 -19.72 2.46 0.20
N ASN A 170 -20.45 1.34 0.17
CA ASN A 170 -21.89 1.35 -0.02
C ASN A 170 -22.63 2.02 1.15
N ALA A 171 -22.14 1.84 2.38
CA ALA A 171 -22.69 2.52 3.56
C ALA A 171 -22.49 4.03 3.47
N LEU A 172 -21.26 4.48 3.15
CA LEU A 172 -20.96 5.90 2.94
C LEU A 172 -21.79 6.52 1.82
N ARG A 173 -21.96 5.83 0.70
CA ARG A 173 -22.82 6.29 -0.41
C ARG A 173 -24.27 6.44 0.01
N ARG A 174 -24.81 5.52 0.82
CA ARG A 174 -26.19 5.62 1.35
C ARG A 174 -26.32 6.79 2.30
N GLU A 175 -25.37 6.97 3.21
CA GLU A 175 -25.36 8.09 4.13
C GLU A 175 -25.31 9.43 3.40
N LEU A 176 -24.41 9.56 2.41
CA LEU A 176 -24.31 10.77 1.59
C LEU A 176 -25.62 11.07 0.87
N ARG A 177 -26.22 10.06 0.21
CA ARG A 177 -27.54 10.23 -0.45
C ARG A 177 -28.61 10.67 0.53
N SER A 178 -28.67 10.06 1.72
CA SER A 178 -29.64 10.44 2.76
C SER A 178 -29.46 11.91 3.18
N ARG A 179 -28.22 12.34 3.41
CA ARG A 179 -27.91 13.74 3.76
C ARG A 179 -28.29 14.71 2.62
N MET A 180 -27.98 14.35 1.37
CA MET A 180 -28.34 15.18 0.20
C MET A 180 -29.86 15.28 0.02
N THR A 181 -30.59 14.19 0.20
CA THR A 181 -32.07 14.21 0.17
C THR A 181 -32.62 15.10 1.28
N ALA A 182 -32.07 15.03 2.49
CA ALA A 182 -32.49 15.88 3.61
C ALA A 182 -32.23 17.39 3.35
N LEU A 183 -31.20 17.69 2.53
CA LEU A 183 -30.90 19.06 2.10
C LEU A 183 -31.69 19.50 0.85
N GLY A 184 -32.59 18.67 0.32
CA GLY A 184 -33.36 18.97 -0.88
C GLY A 184 -32.57 18.95 -2.19
N ILE A 185 -31.39 18.35 -2.19
CA ILE A 185 -30.56 18.17 -3.38
C ILE A 185 -31.03 16.88 -4.07
N VAL A 186 -31.65 17.03 -5.22
CA VAL A 186 -32.03 15.90 -6.08
C VAL A 186 -30.87 15.60 -7.02
N ILE A 187 -30.47 14.31 -7.07
CA ILE A 187 -29.44 13.77 -8.00
C ILE A 187 -30.15 12.97 -9.10
#